data_6d06b44da1de06ee1ff9d703a36db675
#
_entry.id   6d06b44da1de06ee1ff9d703a36db675
#
_cell.length_a   1.000
_cell.length_b   1.000
_cell.length_c   1.000
_cell.angle_alpha   90.00
_cell.angle_beta   90.00
_cell.angle_gamma   90.00
#
_symmetry.space_group_name_H-M   'P 1'
#
loop_
_entity.id
_entity.type
_entity.pdbx_description
1 polymer ?
#
loop_
_entity_poly.entity_id
_entity_poly.type
_entity_poly.pdbx_seq_one_letter_code
_entity_poly.pdbx_strand_id
1 'polypeptide(L)'
;MIRWALIVAAASGLLAVALGAFGAHGLEHMLGERGRAVFDTASRYHFVHTFALAVGAMAPIAGAGRKPCVAACILWLVGTIVFSGSLYLLAISGLGWLGAVTPFGGLALMIGWFMLGVGAWRGPEVTL
;
A
#
# COMPACT_ATOMS: atom_id res chain seq x y z
N MET A 1 -12.97 -14.63 2.67
CA MET A 1 -12.78 -13.17 2.50
C MET A 1 -12.37 -12.52 3.81
N ILE A 2 -11.45 -11.56 3.75
CA ILE A 2 -10.99 -10.76 4.91
C ILE A 2 -11.72 -9.41 4.87
N ARG A 3 -12.87 -9.30 5.52
CA ARG A 3 -13.79 -8.14 5.39
C ARG A 3 -13.14 -6.80 5.76
N TRP A 4 -12.39 -6.75 6.87
CA TRP A 4 -11.74 -5.51 7.29
C TRP A 4 -10.74 -4.98 6.24
N ALA A 5 -9.97 -5.89 5.62
CA ALA A 5 -8.99 -5.51 4.60
C ALA A 5 -9.67 -4.95 3.34
N LEU A 6 -10.83 -5.48 2.96
CA LEU A 6 -11.61 -4.95 1.84
C LEU A 6 -12.18 -3.55 2.14
N ILE A 7 -12.64 -3.31 3.37
CA ILE A 7 -13.09 -1.97 3.81
C ILE A 7 -11.93 -0.97 3.77
N VAL A 8 -10.75 -1.39 4.29
CA VAL A 8 -9.54 -0.57 4.27
C VAL A 8 -9.10 -0.30 2.83
N ALA A 9 -9.15 -1.30 1.94
CA ALA A 9 -8.83 -1.11 0.53
C ALA A 9 -9.77 -0.09 -0.14
N ALA A 10 -11.06 -0.13 0.15
CA ALA A 10 -12.02 0.85 -0.36
C ALA A 10 -11.71 2.28 0.13
N ALA A 11 -11.45 2.45 1.43
CA ALA A 11 -11.07 3.74 2.01
C ALA A 11 -9.73 4.25 1.44
N SER A 12 -8.74 3.35 1.31
CA SER A 12 -7.44 3.63 0.70
C SER A 12 -7.58 4.06 -0.76
N GLY A 13 -8.46 3.40 -1.53
CA GLY A 13 -8.74 3.76 -2.91
C GLY A 13 -9.34 5.16 -3.06
N LEU A 14 -10.33 5.47 -2.20
CA LEU A 14 -10.89 6.82 -2.16
C LEU A 14 -9.82 7.88 -1.89
N LEU A 15 -8.96 7.63 -0.89
CA LEU A 15 -7.86 8.53 -0.54
C LEU A 15 -6.82 8.63 -1.67
N ALA A 16 -6.49 7.51 -2.32
CA ALA A 16 -5.53 7.50 -3.43
C ALA A 16 -6.01 8.33 -4.62
N VAL A 17 -7.32 8.24 -4.96
CA VAL A 17 -7.91 9.08 -6.02
C VAL A 17 -7.89 10.55 -5.61
N ALA A 18 -8.28 10.89 -4.38
CA ALA A 18 -8.29 12.25 -3.89
C ALA A 18 -6.88 12.87 -3.90
N LEU A 19 -5.88 12.15 -3.41
CA LEU A 19 -4.48 12.60 -3.41
C LEU A 19 -3.91 12.70 -4.83
N GLY A 20 -4.22 11.76 -5.70
CA GLY A 20 -3.80 11.81 -7.10
C GLY A 20 -4.37 13.02 -7.85
N ALA A 21 -5.65 13.30 -7.68
CA ALA A 21 -6.30 14.49 -8.25
C ALA A 21 -5.72 15.79 -7.67
N PHE A 22 -5.52 15.84 -6.35
CA PHE A 22 -4.91 17.00 -5.68
C PHE A 22 -3.47 17.22 -6.16
N GLY A 23 -2.67 16.15 -6.28
CA GLY A 23 -1.30 16.24 -6.80
C GLY A 23 -1.24 16.78 -8.22
N ALA A 24 -2.15 16.32 -9.10
CA ALA A 24 -2.19 16.74 -10.50
C ALA A 24 -2.64 18.20 -10.70
N HIS A 25 -3.53 18.71 -9.86
CA HIS A 25 -4.15 20.03 -10.05
C HIS A 25 -3.79 21.04 -8.98
N GLY A 26 -3.70 20.62 -7.70
CA GLY A 26 -3.47 21.54 -6.58
C GLY A 26 -2.00 21.81 -6.30
N LEU A 27 -1.12 20.84 -6.53
CA LEU A 27 0.30 20.92 -6.18
C LEU A 27 1.22 21.21 -7.37
N GLU A 28 0.70 21.30 -8.59
CA GLU A 28 1.50 21.46 -9.81
C GLU A 28 2.43 22.69 -9.75
N HIS A 29 1.94 23.79 -9.16
CA HIS A 29 2.70 25.04 -9.02
C HIS A 29 3.47 25.18 -7.69
N MET A 30 3.19 24.29 -6.71
CA MET A 30 3.79 24.37 -5.38
C MET A 30 5.01 23.46 -5.22
N LEU A 31 5.05 22.34 -5.96
CA LEU A 31 6.14 21.38 -5.91
C LEU A 31 7.10 21.63 -7.08
N GLY A 32 8.41 21.76 -6.78
CA GLY A 32 9.44 21.68 -7.81
C GLY A 32 9.49 20.29 -8.46
N GLU A 33 10.26 20.11 -9.54
CA GLU A 33 10.37 18.84 -10.27
C GLU A 33 10.64 17.64 -9.37
N ARG A 34 11.57 17.79 -8.41
CA ARG A 34 11.89 16.73 -7.45
C ARG A 34 10.71 16.38 -6.55
N GLY A 35 9.99 17.38 -6.03
CA GLY A 35 8.81 17.15 -5.18
C GLY A 35 7.70 16.45 -5.94
N ARG A 36 7.47 16.81 -7.20
CA ARG A 36 6.49 16.14 -8.07
C ARG A 36 6.87 14.68 -8.29
N ALA A 37 8.11 14.37 -8.64
CA ALA A 37 8.58 13.02 -8.87
C ALA A 37 8.41 12.14 -7.61
N VAL A 38 8.68 12.69 -6.42
CA VAL A 38 8.48 12.01 -5.13
C VAL A 38 7.00 11.77 -4.87
N PHE A 39 6.15 12.77 -5.10
CA PHE A 39 4.70 12.64 -4.92
C PHE A 39 4.10 11.60 -5.87
N ASP A 40 4.52 11.58 -7.14
CA ASP A 40 4.09 10.61 -8.13
C ASP A 40 4.48 9.18 -7.73
N THR A 41 5.69 9.01 -7.19
CA THR A 41 6.12 7.72 -6.64
C THR A 41 5.22 7.29 -5.49
N ALA A 42 4.94 8.18 -4.54
CA ALA A 42 4.03 7.91 -3.42
C ALA A 42 2.64 7.47 -3.91
N SER A 43 2.08 8.20 -4.86
CA SER A 43 0.75 7.95 -5.41
C SER A 43 0.68 6.61 -6.14
N ARG A 44 1.69 6.29 -6.94
CA ARG A 44 1.77 5.02 -7.68
C ARG A 44 1.80 3.82 -6.73
N TYR A 45 2.67 3.84 -5.73
CA TYR A 45 2.75 2.75 -4.74
C TYR A 45 1.50 2.65 -3.89
N HIS A 46 0.89 3.78 -3.53
CA HIS A 46 -0.40 3.81 -2.83
C HIS A 46 -1.49 3.08 -3.63
N PHE A 47 -1.66 3.43 -4.90
CA PHE A 47 -2.63 2.78 -5.78
C PHE A 47 -2.38 1.28 -5.93
N VAL A 48 -1.16 0.88 -6.25
CA VAL A 48 -0.80 -0.54 -6.42
C VAL A 48 -1.14 -1.34 -5.17
N HIS A 49 -0.81 -0.82 -3.99
CA HIS A 49 -1.02 -1.57 -2.74
C HIS A 49 -2.45 -1.46 -2.21
N THR A 50 -3.23 -0.48 -2.65
CA THR A 50 -4.70 -0.49 -2.49
C THR A 50 -5.32 -1.70 -3.21
N PHE A 51 -4.93 -1.97 -4.45
CA PHE A 51 -5.37 -3.16 -5.18
C PHE A 51 -4.82 -4.44 -4.57
N ALA A 52 -3.57 -4.44 -4.12
CA ALA A 52 -2.98 -5.57 -3.41
C ALA A 52 -3.80 -5.94 -2.15
N LEU A 53 -4.22 -4.95 -1.36
CA LEU A 53 -5.12 -5.14 -0.22
C LEU A 53 -6.44 -5.81 -0.62
N ALA A 54 -7.07 -5.34 -1.70
CA ALA A 54 -8.31 -5.94 -2.19
C ALA A 54 -8.10 -7.38 -2.66
N VAL A 55 -7.03 -7.65 -3.41
CA VAL A 55 -6.66 -9.00 -3.85
C VAL A 55 -6.39 -9.91 -2.65
N GLY A 56 -5.58 -9.47 -1.68
CA GLY A 56 -5.28 -10.24 -0.46
C GLY A 56 -6.53 -10.52 0.37
N ALA A 57 -7.48 -9.57 0.42
CA ALA A 57 -8.75 -9.75 1.11
C ALA A 57 -9.63 -10.84 0.47
N MET A 58 -9.55 -10.98 -0.85
CA MET A 58 -10.34 -11.93 -1.64
C MET A 58 -9.65 -13.28 -1.84
N ALA A 59 -8.31 -13.34 -1.78
CA ALA A 59 -7.52 -14.53 -2.06
C ALA A 59 -7.95 -15.81 -1.30
N PRO A 60 -8.42 -15.74 -0.02
CA PRO A 60 -8.94 -16.92 0.66
C PRO A 60 -10.21 -17.52 0.04
N ILE A 61 -10.98 -16.77 -0.75
CA ILE A 61 -12.13 -17.30 -1.50
C ILE A 61 -11.64 -18.17 -2.67
N ALA A 62 -10.50 -17.78 -3.26
CA ALA A 62 -9.85 -18.53 -4.32
C ALA A 62 -8.97 -19.70 -3.79
N GLY A 63 -9.07 -20.04 -2.50
CA GLY A 63 -8.37 -21.18 -1.90
C GLY A 63 -7.00 -20.87 -1.31
N ALA A 64 -6.59 -19.61 -1.20
CA ALA A 64 -5.34 -19.26 -0.52
C ALA A 64 -5.48 -19.39 1.02
N GLY A 65 -4.38 -19.74 1.70
CA GLY A 65 -4.31 -19.83 3.15
C GLY A 65 -4.66 -18.50 3.81
N ARG A 66 -5.64 -18.51 4.74
CA ARG A 66 -6.18 -17.29 5.34
C ARG A 66 -5.16 -16.52 6.18
N LYS A 67 -4.38 -17.21 7.01
CA LYS A 67 -3.38 -16.56 7.89
C LYS A 67 -2.30 -15.80 7.13
N PRO A 68 -1.63 -16.39 6.11
CA PRO A 68 -0.68 -15.64 5.29
C PRO A 68 -1.33 -14.46 4.56
N CYS A 69 -2.57 -14.60 4.07
CA CYS A 69 -3.28 -13.49 3.42
C CYS A 69 -3.59 -12.35 4.41
N VAL A 70 -3.94 -12.65 5.66
CA VAL A 70 -4.10 -11.63 6.71
C VAL A 70 -2.78 -10.92 6.97
N ALA A 71 -1.68 -11.66 7.10
CA ALA A 71 -0.34 -11.08 7.27
C ALA A 71 0.03 -10.17 6.10
N ALA A 72 -0.22 -10.61 4.86
CA ALA A 72 -0.02 -9.79 3.65
C ALA A 72 -0.79 -8.47 3.71
N CYS A 73 -2.08 -8.52 4.06
CA CYS A 73 -2.92 -7.33 4.17
C CYS A 73 -2.41 -6.34 5.24
N ILE A 74 -1.99 -6.84 6.40
CA ILE A 74 -1.41 -6.00 7.46
C ILE A 74 -0.11 -5.35 6.99
N LEU A 75 0.77 -6.12 6.36
CA LEU A 75 2.05 -5.64 5.85
C LEU A 75 1.88 -4.60 4.74
N TRP A 76 0.93 -4.77 3.84
CA TRP A 76 0.62 -3.78 2.82
C TRP A 76 -0.01 -2.53 3.39
N LEU A 77 -0.89 -2.65 4.39
CA LEU A 77 -1.45 -1.48 5.06
C LEU A 77 -0.36 -0.65 5.74
N VAL A 78 0.43 -1.29 6.61
CA VAL A 78 1.53 -0.64 7.33
C VAL A 78 2.58 -0.12 6.35
N GLY A 79 2.97 -0.95 5.38
CA GLY A 79 3.95 -0.58 4.35
C GLY A 79 3.50 0.62 3.51
N THR A 80 2.24 0.71 3.12
CA THR A 80 1.70 1.85 2.38
C THR A 80 1.69 3.12 3.23
N ILE A 81 1.28 3.04 4.48
CA ILE A 81 1.31 4.19 5.40
C ILE A 81 2.75 4.70 5.57
N VAL A 82 3.71 3.80 5.78
CA VAL A 82 5.11 4.19 6.00
C VAL A 82 5.77 4.63 4.69
N PHE A 83 5.63 3.88 3.60
CA PHE A 83 6.27 4.17 2.31
C PHE A 83 5.64 5.38 1.62
N SER A 84 4.38 5.28 1.24
CA SER A 84 3.72 6.37 0.51
C SER A 84 3.46 7.57 1.43
N GLY A 85 3.13 7.34 2.70
CA GLY A 85 2.94 8.41 3.68
C GLY A 85 4.21 9.25 3.88
N SER A 86 5.37 8.62 4.07
CA SER A 86 6.65 9.35 4.21
C SER A 86 7.01 10.13 2.94
N LEU A 87 6.75 9.57 1.76
CA LEU A 87 7.01 10.23 0.48
C LEU A 87 6.05 11.41 0.22
N TYR A 88 4.75 11.28 0.55
CA TYR A 88 3.82 12.41 0.48
C TYR A 88 4.28 13.55 1.38
N LEU A 89 4.64 13.24 2.63
CA LEU A 89 5.15 14.24 3.56
C LEU A 89 6.48 14.84 3.10
N LEU A 90 7.39 14.03 2.56
CA LEU A 90 8.66 14.50 2.00
C LEU A 90 8.43 15.46 0.84
N ALA A 91 7.52 15.13 -0.07
CA ALA A 91 7.21 15.95 -1.23
C ALA A 91 6.70 17.33 -0.83
N ILE A 92 5.82 17.39 0.19
CA ILE A 92 5.17 18.64 0.62
C ILE A 92 6.06 19.44 1.57
N SER A 93 6.76 18.79 2.51
CA SER A 93 7.54 19.47 3.55
C SER A 93 9.01 19.72 3.19
N GLY A 94 9.56 18.92 2.25
CA GLY A 94 10.99 18.95 1.93
C GLY A 94 11.91 18.35 3.01
N LEU A 95 11.35 17.74 4.06
CA LEU A 95 12.12 17.17 5.18
C LEU A 95 12.85 15.89 4.78
N GLY A 96 14.13 16.01 4.45
CA GLY A 96 14.94 14.93 3.88
C GLY A 96 15.04 13.66 4.73
N TRP A 97 14.93 13.74 6.06
CA TRP A 97 14.97 12.58 6.95
C TRP A 97 13.80 11.59 6.71
N LEU A 98 12.68 12.05 6.16
CA LEU A 98 11.55 11.20 5.79
C LEU A 98 11.96 10.15 4.72
N GLY A 99 12.91 10.49 3.86
CA GLY A 99 13.48 9.55 2.90
C GLY A 99 14.20 8.35 3.54
N ALA A 100 14.70 8.51 4.77
CA ALA A 100 15.30 7.40 5.52
C ALA A 100 14.25 6.45 6.13
N VAL A 101 13.01 6.90 6.29
CA VAL A 101 11.89 6.08 6.79
C VAL A 101 11.29 5.22 5.67
N THR A 102 11.27 5.73 4.45
CA THR A 102 10.66 5.09 3.27
C THR A 102 11.11 3.65 3.03
N PRO A 103 12.42 3.27 3.11
CA PRO A 103 12.86 1.90 2.88
C PRO A 103 12.23 0.86 3.81
N PHE A 104 11.92 1.21 5.05
CA PHE A 104 11.25 0.29 5.99
C PHE A 104 9.82 -0.03 5.53
N GLY A 105 9.12 0.98 4.99
CA GLY A 105 7.83 0.77 4.34
C GLY A 105 7.96 -0.14 3.12
N GLY A 106 8.95 0.11 2.26
CA GLY A 106 9.23 -0.72 1.08
C GLY A 106 9.50 -2.18 1.42
N LEU A 107 10.26 -2.44 2.49
CA LEU A 107 10.49 -3.81 2.98
C LEU A 107 9.19 -4.49 3.42
N ALA A 108 8.33 -3.77 4.16
CA ALA A 108 7.04 -4.31 4.56
C ALA A 108 6.17 -4.65 3.34
N LEU A 109 6.15 -3.80 2.30
CA LEU A 109 5.44 -4.07 1.05
C LEU A 109 5.94 -5.34 0.37
N MET A 110 7.26 -5.53 0.26
CA MET A 110 7.86 -6.73 -0.33
C MET A 110 7.50 -8.00 0.45
N ILE A 111 7.59 -7.96 1.78
CA ILE A 111 7.22 -9.10 2.63
C ILE A 111 5.72 -9.41 2.47
N GLY A 112 4.87 -8.40 2.30
CA GLY A 112 3.44 -8.59 2.01
C GLY A 112 3.21 -9.42 0.75
N TRP A 113 3.92 -9.14 -0.34
CA TRP A 113 3.85 -9.93 -1.58
C TRP A 113 4.35 -11.36 -1.39
N PHE A 114 5.43 -11.54 -0.63
CA PHE A 114 5.92 -12.86 -0.27
C PHE A 114 4.87 -13.65 0.53
N MET A 115 4.20 -13.02 1.50
CA MET A 115 3.15 -13.66 2.29
C MET A 115 1.94 -14.07 1.45
N LEU A 116 1.55 -13.28 0.44
CA LEU A 116 0.51 -13.69 -0.49
C LEU A 116 0.92 -14.98 -1.24
N GLY A 117 2.17 -15.03 -1.73
CA GLY A 117 2.73 -16.23 -2.36
C GLY A 117 2.70 -17.46 -1.44
N VAL A 118 3.08 -17.28 -0.18
CA VAL A 118 2.98 -18.35 0.84
C VAL A 118 1.53 -18.80 1.04
N GLY A 119 0.58 -17.85 1.02
CA GLY A 119 -0.85 -18.16 1.12
C GLY A 119 -1.35 -19.00 -0.05
N ALA A 120 -0.96 -18.62 -1.26
CA ALA A 120 -1.30 -19.38 -2.47
C ALA A 120 -0.68 -20.79 -2.47
N TRP A 121 0.58 -20.90 -2.03
CA TRP A 121 1.29 -22.19 -1.95
C TRP A 121 0.66 -23.16 -0.94
N ARG A 122 0.31 -22.67 0.26
CA ARG A 122 -0.22 -23.51 1.34
C ARG A 122 -1.65 -23.97 1.13
N GLY A 123 -2.41 -23.26 0.29
CA GLY A 123 -3.81 -23.55 0.09
C GLY A 123 -4.71 -23.27 1.32
N PRO A 124 -5.98 -23.69 1.26
CA PRO A 124 -6.93 -23.46 2.35
C PRO A 124 -6.53 -24.24 3.61
N GLU A 125 -6.74 -23.61 4.78
CA GLU A 125 -6.55 -24.28 6.06
C GLU A 125 -7.63 -25.38 6.21
N VAL A 126 -7.21 -26.64 6.24
CA VAL A 126 -8.11 -27.76 6.56
C VAL A 126 -8.38 -27.71 8.06
N THR A 127 -9.59 -27.33 8.43
CA THR A 127 -10.10 -27.50 9.80
C THR A 127 -10.43 -29.00 9.95
N LEU A 128 -9.58 -29.73 10.67
CA LEU A 128 -9.89 -31.09 11.14
C LEU A 128 -10.90 -31.00 12.29
#